data_2b0d2f397036a775a936b0040cd5f8a1
#
_entry.id   2b0d2f397036a775a936b0040cd5f8a1
#
_cell.length_a   1.000
_cell.length_b   1.000
_cell.length_c   1.000
_cell.angle_alpha   90.00
_cell.angle_beta   90.00
_cell.angle_gamma   90.00
#
_symmetry.space_group_name_H-M   'P 1'
#
loop_
_entity.id
_entity.type
_entity.pdbx_description
1 polymer ?
#
loop_
_entity_poly.entity_id
_entity_poly.type
_entity_poly.pdbx_seq_one_letter_code
_entity_poly.pdbx_strand_id
1 'polypeptide(L)'
;IGFDKFNIACENTLTEPAHWDDEPFELIVSNPPYSISWPGNDDATLINDPRFAPAGVLAPNKKADFAFIMHCLSWLSSNGTAAIVCFPGIMYRGAAEKKIRKYLIDNNFIDCVIQLPSNLFFGTSIATCIMVLKKCKTDSNTLFIDASKEFVKATNNNKLSPENMNNIISCFEKREEIQYFSHLASYDEVVENEYNLSVSTYVEVEDLKVKVDIEKLNAEIKEIVAREEILRKAIDKIIEEIEVQ
;
A
#
# COMPACT_ATOMS: atom_id res chain seq x y z
N ILE A 1 12.24 -11.51 18.08
CA ILE A 1 11.86 -12.47 17.00
C ILE A 1 12.46 -13.86 17.30
N GLY A 2 13.35 -14.00 18.29
CA GLY A 2 13.89 -15.30 18.74
C GLY A 2 15.05 -15.84 17.91
N PHE A 3 15.70 -15.01 17.11
CA PHE A 3 16.96 -15.36 16.45
C PHE A 3 18.14 -15.04 17.38
N ASP A 4 18.99 -16.00 17.63
CA ASP A 4 20.22 -15.90 18.45
C ASP A 4 21.48 -15.75 17.61
N LYS A 5 21.38 -15.95 16.29
CA LYS A 5 22.47 -15.72 15.34
C LYS A 5 22.02 -14.73 14.28
N PHE A 6 22.67 -13.59 14.24
CA PHE A 6 22.43 -12.55 13.25
C PHE A 6 23.71 -11.77 12.97
N ASN A 7 23.78 -11.16 11.80
CA ASN A 7 24.84 -10.25 11.40
C ASN A 7 24.21 -8.86 11.15
N ILE A 8 24.64 -7.85 11.90
CA ILE A 8 24.15 -6.48 11.79
C ILE A 8 25.30 -5.55 11.45
N ALA A 9 25.11 -4.71 10.44
CA ALA A 9 25.99 -3.60 10.13
C ALA A 9 25.24 -2.26 10.24
N CYS A 10 25.94 -1.22 10.66
CA CYS A 10 25.41 0.13 10.73
C CYS A 10 26.01 0.98 9.60
N GLU A 11 25.38 0.94 8.43
CA GLU A 11 25.84 1.60 7.21
C GLU A 11 24.68 2.11 6.36
N ASN A 12 25.00 2.91 5.35
CA ASN A 12 24.03 3.29 4.35
C ASN A 12 23.89 2.18 3.31
N THR A 13 22.91 1.32 3.47
CA THR A 13 22.62 0.18 2.58
C THR A 13 22.56 0.54 1.09
N LEU A 14 22.16 1.75 0.74
CA LEU A 14 22.03 2.15 -0.67
C LEU A 14 23.36 2.56 -1.31
N THR A 15 24.29 3.14 -0.53
CA THR A 15 25.58 3.63 -1.04
C THR A 15 26.76 2.76 -0.61
N GLU A 16 26.69 2.14 0.54
CA GLU A 16 27.79 1.37 1.16
C GLU A 16 27.26 0.07 1.78
N PRO A 17 26.77 -0.90 0.97
CA PRO A 17 26.17 -2.14 1.48
C PRO A 17 27.23 -3.05 2.12
N ALA A 18 27.11 -3.34 3.41
CA ALA A 18 28.07 -4.12 4.19
C ALA A 18 28.10 -5.63 3.85
N HIS A 19 26.99 -6.17 3.36
CA HIS A 19 26.82 -7.61 3.07
C HIS A 19 26.90 -7.92 1.57
N TRP A 20 27.67 -7.13 0.82
CA TRP A 20 27.76 -7.23 -0.65
C TRP A 20 28.28 -8.58 -1.14
N ASP A 21 29.21 -9.18 -0.40
CA ASP A 21 29.86 -10.44 -0.74
C ASP A 21 29.16 -11.66 -0.13
N ASP A 22 28.03 -11.46 0.58
CA ASP A 22 27.28 -12.56 1.16
C ASP A 22 26.53 -13.35 0.07
N GLU A 23 26.26 -14.62 0.36
CA GLU A 23 25.42 -15.46 -0.49
C GLU A 23 24.01 -14.83 -0.64
N PRO A 24 23.39 -14.92 -1.82
CA PRO A 24 22.05 -14.39 -2.04
C PRO A 24 21.01 -15.00 -1.08
N PHE A 25 20.08 -14.18 -0.63
CA PHE A 25 19.08 -14.57 0.38
C PHE A 25 17.88 -15.27 -0.27
N GLU A 26 17.44 -16.38 0.33
CA GLU A 26 16.20 -17.06 -0.08
C GLU A 26 14.94 -16.32 0.37
N LEU A 27 15.03 -15.60 1.49
CA LEU A 27 13.94 -14.80 2.04
C LEU A 27 14.43 -13.41 2.47
N ILE A 28 13.76 -12.39 1.97
CA ILE A 28 13.97 -11.00 2.38
C ILE A 28 12.65 -10.43 2.90
N VAL A 29 12.66 -9.90 4.12
CA VAL A 29 11.58 -9.09 4.67
C VAL A 29 12.11 -7.71 4.98
N SER A 30 11.42 -6.67 4.50
CA SER A 30 11.90 -5.29 4.64
C SER A 30 10.74 -4.32 4.89
N ASN A 31 10.99 -3.38 5.80
CA ASN A 31 10.16 -2.19 5.97
C ASN A 31 11.09 -0.97 5.91
N PRO A 32 11.50 -0.56 4.70
CA PRO A 32 12.42 0.55 4.52
C PRO A 32 11.76 1.89 4.86
N PRO A 33 12.53 2.94 5.15
CA PRO A 33 12.00 4.28 5.36
C PRO A 33 11.36 4.81 4.05
N TYR A 34 10.16 5.43 4.17
CA TYR A 34 9.41 5.89 3.00
C TYR A 34 9.86 7.27 2.53
N SER A 35 9.99 7.43 1.22
CA SER A 35 10.21 8.71 0.53
C SER A 35 11.36 9.54 1.11
N ILE A 36 12.44 8.89 1.55
CA ILE A 36 13.65 9.58 1.99
C ILE A 36 14.50 10.04 0.81
N SER A 37 15.32 11.06 1.03
CA SER A 37 16.32 11.49 0.06
C SER A 37 17.51 10.55 0.04
N TRP A 38 18.09 10.34 -1.15
CA TRP A 38 19.31 9.59 -1.39
C TRP A 38 20.09 10.23 -2.55
N PRO A 39 21.37 9.89 -2.80
CA PRO A 39 22.14 10.53 -3.86
C PRO A 39 21.51 10.38 -5.25
N GLY A 40 21.02 9.20 -5.61
CA GLY A 40 20.39 8.97 -6.92
C GLY A 40 21.24 9.48 -8.08
N ASN A 41 20.67 10.31 -8.96
CA ASN A 41 21.36 10.86 -10.13
C ASN A 41 22.48 11.89 -9.80
N ASP A 42 22.60 12.32 -8.54
CA ASP A 42 23.70 13.21 -8.13
C ASP A 42 25.01 12.44 -7.96
N ASP A 43 24.92 11.10 -7.85
CA ASP A 43 26.07 10.20 -7.86
C ASP A 43 26.12 9.41 -9.18
N ALA A 44 27.02 9.80 -10.07
CA ALA A 44 27.17 9.19 -11.39
C ALA A 44 27.60 7.69 -11.35
N THR A 45 28.06 7.19 -10.22
CA THR A 45 28.44 5.78 -10.07
C THR A 45 27.21 4.88 -9.92
N LEU A 46 26.14 5.37 -9.34
CA LEU A 46 24.95 4.59 -9.05
C LEU A 46 24.19 4.12 -10.30
N ILE A 47 24.28 4.83 -11.42
CA ILE A 47 23.63 4.39 -12.67
C ILE A 47 24.25 3.09 -13.23
N ASN A 48 25.50 2.84 -12.89
CA ASN A 48 26.24 1.64 -13.29
C ASN A 48 26.29 0.59 -12.17
N ASP A 49 25.74 0.88 -11.00
CA ASP A 49 25.65 -0.08 -9.91
C ASP A 49 24.77 -1.28 -10.32
N PRO A 50 25.26 -2.53 -10.22
CA PRO A 50 24.55 -3.72 -10.69
C PRO A 50 23.18 -3.92 -10.02
N ARG A 51 22.92 -3.28 -8.88
CA ARG A 51 21.61 -3.29 -8.22
C ARG A 51 20.58 -2.45 -8.99
N PHE A 52 20.98 -1.32 -9.56
CA PHE A 52 20.08 -0.31 -10.14
C PHE A 52 20.15 -0.27 -11.67
N ALA A 53 21.32 -0.52 -12.25
CA ALA A 53 21.57 -0.48 -13.69
C ALA A 53 20.55 -1.27 -14.54
N PRO A 54 20.05 -2.45 -14.12
CA PRO A 54 19.12 -3.25 -14.94
C PRO A 54 17.80 -2.53 -15.27
N ALA A 55 17.34 -1.62 -14.44
CA ALA A 55 16.12 -0.83 -14.71
C ALA A 55 16.37 0.32 -15.72
N GLY A 56 17.63 0.63 -16.07
CA GLY A 56 18.02 1.72 -16.97
C GLY A 56 17.73 3.11 -16.45
N VAL A 57 17.30 3.24 -15.19
CA VAL A 57 16.95 4.51 -14.55
C VAL A 57 17.07 4.35 -13.03
N LEU A 58 17.51 5.42 -12.36
CA LEU A 58 17.54 5.46 -10.89
C LEU A 58 16.20 5.94 -10.32
N ALA A 59 15.90 5.50 -9.10
CA ALA A 59 14.83 6.09 -8.31
C ALA A 59 15.06 7.60 -8.11
N PRO A 60 14.00 8.43 -8.00
CA PRO A 60 14.16 9.87 -7.82
C PRO A 60 14.97 10.22 -6.56
N ASN A 61 15.84 11.23 -6.62
CA ASN A 61 16.72 11.63 -5.50
C ASN A 61 15.99 11.90 -4.18
N LYS A 62 14.73 12.35 -4.24
CA LYS A 62 13.90 12.63 -3.04
C LYS A 62 12.98 11.47 -2.65
N LYS A 63 13.12 10.29 -3.28
CA LYS A 63 12.24 9.14 -3.11
C LYS A 63 13.01 7.85 -3.35
N ALA A 64 13.72 7.39 -2.31
CA ALA A 64 14.56 6.19 -2.39
C ALA A 64 13.77 4.87 -2.41
N ASP A 65 12.44 4.92 -2.38
CA ASP A 65 11.58 3.73 -2.20
C ASP A 65 11.96 2.61 -3.18
N PHE A 66 12.05 2.90 -4.49
CA PHE A 66 12.46 1.90 -5.47
C PHE A 66 13.95 1.55 -5.43
N ALA A 67 14.80 2.38 -4.84
CA ALA A 67 16.20 1.99 -4.64
C ALA A 67 16.30 0.85 -3.61
N PHE A 68 15.52 0.90 -2.54
CA PHE A 68 15.42 -0.22 -1.59
C PHE A 68 14.84 -1.48 -2.23
N ILE A 69 13.81 -1.35 -3.07
CA ILE A 69 13.19 -2.49 -3.76
C ILE A 69 14.20 -3.15 -4.71
N MET A 70 14.92 -2.37 -5.51
CA MET A 70 15.94 -2.86 -6.43
C MET A 70 17.13 -3.48 -5.68
N HIS A 71 17.53 -2.91 -4.55
CA HIS A 71 18.53 -3.48 -3.66
C HIS A 71 18.09 -4.86 -3.13
N CYS A 72 16.87 -4.99 -2.61
CA CYS A 72 16.33 -6.28 -2.17
C CYS A 72 16.29 -7.28 -3.32
N LEU A 73 15.82 -6.87 -4.51
CA LEU A 73 15.78 -7.74 -5.69
C LEU A 73 17.18 -8.24 -6.09
N SER A 74 18.18 -7.36 -6.05
CA SER A 74 19.56 -7.74 -6.39
C SER A 74 20.10 -8.83 -5.47
N TRP A 75 19.83 -8.73 -4.17
CA TRP A 75 20.31 -9.68 -3.16
C TRP A 75 19.43 -10.92 -3.01
N LEU A 76 18.30 -10.98 -3.70
CA LEU A 76 17.44 -12.15 -3.70
C LEU A 76 18.03 -13.28 -4.53
N SER A 77 18.04 -14.49 -3.98
CA SER A 77 18.48 -15.70 -4.72
C SER A 77 17.53 -16.00 -5.90
N SER A 78 17.95 -16.88 -6.80
CA SER A 78 17.19 -17.24 -8.00
C SER A 78 15.81 -17.86 -7.69
N ASN A 79 15.67 -18.51 -6.54
CA ASN A 79 14.42 -19.10 -6.04
C ASN A 79 13.83 -18.34 -4.83
N GLY A 80 14.38 -17.17 -4.53
CA GLY A 80 14.02 -16.40 -3.35
C GLY A 80 12.72 -15.63 -3.47
N THR A 81 12.17 -15.28 -2.30
CA THR A 81 10.98 -14.44 -2.15
C THR A 81 11.31 -13.23 -1.27
N ALA A 82 10.89 -12.05 -1.68
CA ALA A 82 10.99 -10.83 -0.86
C ALA A 82 9.60 -10.25 -0.58
N ALA A 83 9.35 -9.86 0.67
CA ALA A 83 8.15 -9.13 1.07
C ALA A 83 8.57 -7.76 1.61
N ILE A 84 8.16 -6.69 0.93
CA ILE A 84 8.62 -5.33 1.20
C ILE A 84 7.42 -4.46 1.50
N VAL A 85 7.40 -3.83 2.68
CA VAL A 85 6.37 -2.84 3.01
C VAL A 85 6.66 -1.55 2.28
N CYS A 86 5.67 -1.03 1.57
CA CYS A 86 5.83 0.07 0.65
C CYS A 86 4.83 1.20 0.93
N PHE A 87 5.23 2.42 0.57
CA PHE A 87 4.32 3.54 0.47
C PHE A 87 3.45 3.39 -0.80
N PRO A 88 2.11 3.54 -0.71
CA PRO A 88 1.22 3.23 -1.84
C PRO A 88 1.50 4.08 -3.09
N GLY A 89 2.00 5.29 -2.93
CA GLY A 89 2.31 6.19 -4.04
C GLY A 89 3.25 5.61 -5.09
N ILE A 90 4.15 4.70 -4.72
CA ILE A 90 5.07 4.06 -5.68
C ILE A 90 4.34 3.18 -6.70
N MET A 91 3.14 2.74 -6.39
CA MET A 91 2.36 1.84 -7.24
C MET A 91 1.84 2.52 -8.51
N TYR A 92 1.66 3.86 -8.50
CA TYR A 92 1.05 4.59 -9.62
C TYR A 92 1.82 5.81 -10.12
N ARG A 93 2.84 6.32 -9.39
CA ARG A 93 3.60 7.49 -9.82
C ARG A 93 4.27 7.25 -11.17
N GLY A 94 4.40 8.34 -11.97
CA GLY A 94 4.98 8.32 -13.31
C GLY A 94 6.51 8.41 -13.33
N ALA A 95 7.05 8.83 -14.47
CA ALA A 95 8.47 9.10 -14.73
C ALA A 95 9.39 7.89 -14.39
N ALA A 96 10.44 8.10 -13.60
CA ALA A 96 11.42 7.07 -13.27
C ALA A 96 10.77 5.88 -12.54
N GLU A 97 9.84 6.13 -11.61
CA GLU A 97 9.16 5.07 -10.87
C GLU A 97 8.33 4.16 -11.79
N LYS A 98 7.64 4.72 -12.83
CA LYS A 98 6.96 3.91 -13.85
C LYS A 98 7.92 3.02 -14.64
N LYS A 99 9.11 3.54 -15.00
CA LYS A 99 10.12 2.75 -15.72
C LYS A 99 10.64 1.58 -14.89
N ILE A 100 10.84 1.79 -13.59
CA ILE A 100 11.27 0.71 -12.69
C ILE A 100 10.15 -0.33 -12.53
N ARG A 101 8.90 0.07 -12.35
CA ARG A 101 7.75 -0.86 -12.33
C ARG A 101 7.66 -1.66 -13.61
N LYS A 102 7.81 -1.00 -14.78
CA LYS A 102 7.87 -1.67 -16.07
C LYS A 102 8.96 -2.74 -16.09
N TYR A 103 10.18 -2.39 -15.68
CA TYR A 103 11.28 -3.35 -15.58
C TYR A 103 10.93 -4.57 -14.70
N LEU A 104 10.33 -4.33 -13.53
CA LEU A 104 9.96 -5.40 -12.60
C LEU A 104 8.87 -6.31 -13.16
N ILE A 105 7.89 -5.77 -13.86
CA ILE A 105 6.79 -6.54 -14.49
C ILE A 105 7.29 -7.29 -15.73
N ASP A 106 8.02 -6.63 -16.62
CA ASP A 106 8.53 -7.24 -17.85
C ASP A 106 9.48 -8.41 -17.58
N ASN A 107 10.18 -8.39 -16.45
CA ASN A 107 11.04 -9.48 -15.99
C ASN A 107 10.32 -10.45 -15.02
N ASN A 108 9.02 -10.33 -14.88
CA ASN A 108 8.19 -11.23 -14.08
C ASN A 108 8.61 -11.33 -12.60
N PHE A 109 9.06 -10.23 -11.98
CA PHE A 109 9.53 -10.24 -10.60
C PHE A 109 8.43 -9.96 -9.57
N ILE A 110 7.34 -9.27 -9.96
CA ILE A 110 6.25 -8.94 -9.03
C ILE A 110 5.27 -10.12 -8.96
N ASP A 111 5.14 -10.73 -7.79
CA ASP A 111 4.25 -11.86 -7.55
C ASP A 111 2.90 -11.43 -6.99
N CYS A 112 2.91 -10.51 -6.00
CA CYS A 112 1.70 -10.03 -5.35
C CYS A 112 1.85 -8.59 -4.85
N VAL A 113 0.74 -7.85 -4.84
CA VAL A 113 0.60 -6.57 -4.16
C VAL A 113 -0.59 -6.63 -3.21
N ILE A 114 -0.35 -6.38 -1.92
CA ILE A 114 -1.35 -6.45 -0.86
C ILE A 114 -1.57 -5.05 -0.31
N GLN A 115 -2.77 -4.50 -0.46
CA GLN A 115 -3.16 -3.26 0.21
C GLN A 115 -3.49 -3.56 1.66
N LEU A 116 -2.82 -2.90 2.59
CA LEU A 116 -3.07 -3.05 4.02
C LEU A 116 -4.07 -2.00 4.53
N PRO A 117 -4.71 -2.25 5.68
CA PRO A 117 -5.54 -1.25 6.34
C PRO A 117 -4.78 0.02 6.69
N SER A 118 -5.49 1.14 6.75
CA SER A 118 -4.95 2.39 7.30
C SER A 118 -4.68 2.26 8.80
N ASN A 119 -3.85 3.16 9.33
CA ASN A 119 -3.61 3.28 10.78
C ASN A 119 -3.10 1.98 11.46
N LEU A 120 -2.31 1.16 10.73
CA LEU A 120 -1.64 -0.02 11.30
C LEU A 120 -0.32 0.34 11.99
N PHE A 121 0.42 1.31 11.45
CA PHE A 121 1.76 1.65 11.91
C PHE A 121 1.73 2.80 12.91
N PHE A 122 2.65 2.75 13.88
CA PHE A 122 2.81 3.84 14.82
C PHE A 122 3.27 5.12 14.11
N GLY A 123 2.66 6.25 14.49
CA GLY A 123 3.05 7.57 13.97
C GLY A 123 2.54 7.94 12.59
N THR A 124 1.75 7.07 11.93
CA THR A 124 1.12 7.37 10.64
C THR A 124 -0.25 6.73 10.49
N SER A 125 -1.19 7.46 9.90
CA SER A 125 -2.50 6.94 9.52
C SER A 125 -2.55 6.42 8.08
N ILE A 126 -1.43 6.50 7.34
CA ILE A 126 -1.38 6.14 5.94
C ILE A 126 -1.58 4.63 5.78
N ALA A 127 -2.47 4.22 4.88
CA ALA A 127 -2.55 2.84 4.44
C ALA A 127 -1.27 2.49 3.67
N THR A 128 -0.59 1.42 4.04
CA THR A 128 0.60 0.91 3.35
C THR A 128 0.25 -0.27 2.47
N CYS A 129 1.18 -0.75 1.69
CA CYS A 129 1.03 -1.98 0.94
C CYS A 129 2.26 -2.88 1.11
N ILE A 130 2.10 -4.16 0.82
CA ILE A 130 3.22 -5.11 0.73
C ILE A 130 3.39 -5.46 -0.74
N MET A 131 4.62 -5.30 -1.25
CA MET A 131 5.03 -5.82 -2.55
C MET A 131 5.79 -7.12 -2.32
N VAL A 132 5.32 -8.20 -2.95
CA VAL A 132 5.99 -9.50 -2.92
C VAL A 132 6.71 -9.70 -4.25
N LEU A 133 8.03 -9.91 -4.16
CA LEU A 133 8.90 -10.20 -5.29
C LEU A 133 9.31 -11.67 -5.27
N LYS A 134 9.36 -12.30 -6.46
CA LYS A 134 9.92 -13.63 -6.69
C LYS A 134 10.73 -13.63 -7.97
N LYS A 135 11.90 -14.28 -7.98
CA LYS A 135 12.69 -14.49 -9.20
C LYS A 135 12.29 -15.75 -9.97
N CYS A 136 11.68 -16.71 -9.31
CA CYS A 136 11.27 -18.00 -9.90
C CYS A 136 9.75 -18.13 -9.90
N LYS A 137 9.06 -17.37 -10.75
CA LYS A 137 7.64 -17.52 -11.00
C LYS A 137 7.39 -18.50 -12.15
N THR A 138 6.32 -19.28 -12.04
CA THR A 138 5.91 -20.26 -13.06
C THR A 138 4.91 -19.69 -14.07
N ASP A 139 4.28 -18.56 -13.73
CA ASP A 139 3.35 -17.81 -14.57
C ASP A 139 3.70 -16.31 -14.57
N SER A 140 3.06 -15.54 -15.45
CA SER A 140 3.27 -14.09 -15.56
C SER A 140 2.20 -13.25 -14.87
N ASN A 141 1.30 -13.88 -14.11
CA ASN A 141 0.22 -13.19 -13.44
C ASN A 141 0.69 -12.49 -12.16
N THR A 142 0.07 -11.38 -11.82
CA THR A 142 0.28 -10.67 -10.55
C THR A 142 -1.01 -10.72 -9.73
N LEU A 143 -0.90 -11.16 -8.48
CA LEU A 143 -2.03 -11.19 -7.56
C LEU A 143 -2.17 -9.84 -6.85
N PHE A 144 -3.36 -9.26 -6.86
CA PHE A 144 -3.72 -8.06 -6.10
C PHE A 144 -4.69 -8.44 -5.00
N ILE A 145 -4.41 -8.05 -3.75
CA ILE A 145 -5.26 -8.33 -2.58
C ILE A 145 -5.62 -7.00 -1.90
N ASP A 146 -6.89 -6.72 -1.76
CA ASP A 146 -7.39 -5.60 -0.96
C ASP A 146 -7.73 -6.06 0.47
N ALA A 147 -6.75 -5.98 1.34
CA ALA A 147 -6.91 -6.24 2.76
C ALA A 147 -7.25 -4.97 3.57
N SER A 148 -7.69 -3.90 2.94
CA SER A 148 -7.98 -2.62 3.60
C SER A 148 -9.07 -2.71 4.69
N LYS A 149 -9.94 -3.70 4.60
CA LYS A 149 -11.01 -3.99 5.58
C LYS A 149 -10.61 -5.05 6.61
N GLU A 150 -9.46 -5.72 6.44
CA GLU A 150 -8.97 -6.80 7.31
C GLU A 150 -8.29 -6.24 8.56
N PHE A 151 -9.06 -5.76 9.53
CA PHE A 151 -8.50 -5.27 10.81
C PHE A 151 -9.50 -5.34 11.95
N VAL A 152 -8.95 -5.32 13.16
CA VAL A 152 -9.68 -5.04 14.39
C VAL A 152 -9.24 -3.69 14.95
N LYS A 153 -10.20 -2.90 15.44
CA LYS A 153 -9.88 -1.62 16.09
C LYS A 153 -9.25 -1.90 17.46
N ALA A 154 -8.07 -1.34 17.70
CA ALA A 154 -7.48 -1.21 19.02
C ALA A 154 -7.61 0.26 19.49
N THR A 155 -7.15 0.58 20.68
CA THR A 155 -7.37 1.89 21.30
C THR A 155 -6.93 3.07 20.43
N ASN A 156 -5.73 3.02 19.84
CA ASN A 156 -5.15 4.11 19.04
C ASN A 156 -4.89 3.72 17.58
N ASN A 157 -4.68 2.44 17.30
CA ASN A 157 -4.31 1.95 15.98
C ASN A 157 -5.18 0.74 15.60
N ASN A 158 -5.30 0.47 14.31
CA ASN A 158 -5.82 -0.79 13.82
C ASN A 158 -4.78 -1.90 14.02
N LYS A 159 -5.25 -3.14 14.13
CA LYS A 159 -4.38 -4.33 14.21
C LYS A 159 -4.90 -5.42 13.29
N LEU A 160 -4.01 -6.19 12.73
CA LEU A 160 -4.35 -7.45 12.07
C LEU A 160 -4.55 -8.53 13.16
N SER A 161 -5.74 -9.11 13.22
CA SER A 161 -5.97 -10.30 14.04
C SER A 161 -5.36 -11.54 13.38
N PRO A 162 -5.18 -12.65 14.11
CA PRO A 162 -4.78 -13.92 13.49
C PRO A 162 -5.71 -14.35 12.35
N GLU A 163 -7.00 -14.09 12.46
CA GLU A 163 -7.99 -14.36 11.42
C GLU A 163 -7.75 -13.51 10.18
N ASN A 164 -7.55 -12.18 10.33
CA ASN A 164 -7.23 -11.29 9.22
C ASN A 164 -5.95 -11.74 8.50
N MET A 165 -4.90 -12.09 9.25
CA MET A 165 -3.67 -12.59 8.68
C MET A 165 -3.89 -13.91 7.91
N ASN A 166 -4.67 -14.84 8.46
CA ASN A 166 -4.98 -16.11 7.80
C ASN A 166 -5.77 -15.91 6.51
N ASN A 167 -6.72 -14.96 6.46
CA ASN A 167 -7.47 -14.61 5.24
C ASN A 167 -6.53 -14.16 4.13
N ILE A 168 -5.63 -13.23 4.45
CA ILE A 168 -4.64 -12.71 3.50
C ILE A 168 -3.69 -13.82 3.03
N ILE A 169 -3.12 -14.59 3.94
CA ILE A 169 -2.17 -15.66 3.63
C ILE A 169 -2.84 -16.76 2.81
N SER A 170 -4.04 -17.20 3.19
CA SER A 170 -4.80 -18.22 2.47
C SER A 170 -5.10 -17.80 1.02
N CYS A 171 -5.52 -16.55 0.83
CA CYS A 171 -5.75 -15.98 -0.50
C CYS A 171 -4.44 -15.93 -1.32
N PHE A 172 -3.34 -15.50 -0.71
CA PHE A 172 -2.01 -15.46 -1.34
C PHE A 172 -1.54 -16.86 -1.78
N GLU A 173 -1.66 -17.85 -0.91
CA GLU A 173 -1.20 -19.23 -1.19
C GLU A 173 -2.02 -19.91 -2.28
N LYS A 174 -3.34 -19.76 -2.23
CA LYS A 174 -4.26 -20.38 -3.19
C LYS A 174 -4.36 -19.60 -4.51
N ARG A 175 -3.91 -18.33 -4.53
CA ARG A 175 -4.05 -17.39 -5.66
C ARG A 175 -5.51 -17.28 -6.14
N GLU A 176 -6.44 -17.28 -5.18
CA GLU A 176 -7.87 -17.22 -5.46
C GLU A 176 -8.30 -15.83 -5.89
N GLU A 177 -9.19 -15.78 -6.89
CA GLU A 177 -9.91 -14.58 -7.27
C GLU A 177 -11.20 -14.49 -6.45
N ILE A 178 -11.28 -13.47 -5.59
CA ILE A 178 -12.39 -13.28 -4.66
C ILE A 178 -12.97 -11.89 -4.88
N GLN A 179 -14.27 -11.81 -5.19
CA GLN A 179 -14.96 -10.54 -5.43
C GLN A 179 -14.74 -9.56 -4.26
N TYR A 180 -14.39 -8.33 -4.57
CA TYR A 180 -14.08 -7.24 -3.62
C TYR A 180 -12.88 -7.48 -2.69
N PHE A 181 -12.11 -8.55 -2.90
CA PHE A 181 -10.98 -8.88 -2.06
C PHE A 181 -9.69 -9.16 -2.84
N SER A 182 -9.75 -9.91 -3.95
CA SER A 182 -8.56 -10.24 -4.72
C SER A 182 -8.83 -10.38 -6.21
N HIS A 183 -7.82 -10.06 -7.02
CA HIS A 183 -7.83 -10.22 -8.47
C HIS A 183 -6.47 -10.74 -8.96
N LEU A 184 -6.50 -11.69 -9.87
CA LEU A 184 -5.31 -12.28 -10.49
C LEU A 184 -5.12 -11.69 -11.89
N ALA A 185 -4.44 -10.55 -11.98
CA ALA A 185 -4.22 -9.85 -13.23
C ALA A 185 -3.17 -10.56 -14.12
N SER A 186 -3.46 -10.66 -15.41
CA SER A 186 -2.49 -11.10 -16.39
C SER A 186 -1.44 -10.03 -16.69
N TYR A 187 -0.32 -10.43 -17.31
CA TYR A 187 0.69 -9.47 -17.78
C TYR A 187 0.08 -8.41 -18.71
N ASP A 188 -0.76 -8.83 -19.66
CA ASP A 188 -1.37 -7.91 -20.64
C ASP A 188 -2.29 -6.89 -19.96
N GLU A 189 -3.05 -7.31 -18.97
CA GLU A 189 -3.90 -6.42 -18.17
C GLU A 189 -3.08 -5.38 -17.40
N VAL A 190 -1.92 -5.77 -16.83
CA VAL A 190 -1.01 -4.81 -16.16
C VAL A 190 -0.40 -3.83 -17.15
N VAL A 191 -0.08 -4.27 -18.35
CA VAL A 191 0.42 -3.40 -19.44
C VAL A 191 -0.65 -2.42 -19.91
N GLU A 192 -1.89 -2.87 -20.13
CA GLU A 192 -3.04 -2.03 -20.48
C GLU A 192 -3.32 -0.96 -19.43
N ASN A 193 -3.13 -1.28 -18.15
CA ASN A 193 -3.19 -0.34 -17.04
C ASN A 193 -1.88 0.46 -16.85
N GLU A 194 -1.03 0.55 -17.88
CA GLU A 194 0.20 1.36 -17.91
C GLU A 194 1.19 1.07 -16.76
N TYR A 195 1.29 -0.19 -16.34
CA TYR A 195 2.10 -0.63 -15.21
C TYR A 195 1.71 0.04 -13.88
N ASN A 196 0.46 0.44 -13.74
CA ASN A 196 -0.12 0.83 -12.46
C ASN A 196 -0.31 -0.42 -11.61
N LEU A 197 0.20 -0.40 -10.38
CA LEU A 197 0.13 -1.52 -9.43
C LEU A 197 -0.76 -1.21 -8.22
N SER A 198 -1.56 -0.14 -8.27
CA SER A 198 -2.53 0.14 -7.22
C SER A 198 -3.58 -0.95 -7.17
N VAL A 199 -3.79 -1.53 -6.00
CA VAL A 199 -4.78 -2.60 -5.81
C VAL A 199 -6.19 -2.16 -6.23
N SER A 200 -6.55 -0.91 -5.96
CA SER A 200 -7.84 -0.32 -6.37
C SER A 200 -8.07 -0.20 -7.88
N THR A 201 -7.04 -0.46 -8.70
CA THR A 201 -7.18 -0.53 -10.17
C THR A 201 -7.73 -1.89 -10.60
N TYR A 202 -7.47 -2.94 -9.82
CA TYR A 202 -7.77 -4.33 -10.16
C TYR A 202 -8.88 -4.93 -9.30
N VAL A 203 -8.96 -4.52 -8.03
CA VAL A 203 -9.99 -5.02 -7.11
C VAL A 203 -11.08 -3.96 -6.95
N GLU A 204 -12.29 -4.30 -7.36
CA GLU A 204 -13.45 -3.43 -7.20
C GLU A 204 -13.78 -3.20 -5.72
N VAL A 205 -14.17 -1.98 -5.40
CA VAL A 205 -14.69 -1.67 -4.06
C VAL A 205 -16.19 -1.96 -4.02
N GLU A 206 -16.63 -2.72 -3.02
CA GLU A 206 -18.04 -2.94 -2.76
C GLU A 206 -18.77 -1.61 -2.57
N ASP A 207 -19.72 -1.29 -3.45
CA ASP A 207 -20.53 -0.07 -3.33
C ASP A 207 -21.59 -0.23 -2.23
N LEU A 208 -21.18 0.07 -1.00
CA LEU A 208 -22.05 0.08 0.19
C LEU A 208 -22.96 1.33 0.26
N LYS A 209 -23.06 2.11 -0.81
CA LYS A 209 -23.97 3.25 -0.84
C LYS A 209 -25.40 2.75 -0.61
N VAL A 210 -25.89 2.95 0.59
CA VAL A 210 -27.32 2.87 0.87
C VAL A 210 -27.99 3.83 -0.11
N LYS A 211 -28.88 3.32 -0.98
CA LYS A 211 -29.70 4.20 -1.82
C LYS A 211 -30.47 5.12 -0.88
N VAL A 212 -30.01 6.36 -0.78
CA VAL A 212 -30.66 7.37 0.04
C VAL A 212 -32.00 7.65 -0.63
N ASP A 213 -33.07 7.36 0.07
CA ASP A 213 -34.42 7.73 -0.34
C ASP A 213 -34.56 9.25 -0.09
N ILE A 214 -34.36 10.01 -1.18
CA ILE A 214 -34.38 11.48 -1.15
C ILE A 214 -35.76 11.99 -0.72
N GLU A 215 -36.83 11.27 -1.07
CA GLU A 215 -38.20 11.69 -0.69
C GLU A 215 -38.42 11.55 0.81
N LYS A 216 -37.96 10.43 1.39
CA LYS A 216 -38.00 10.21 2.83
C LYS A 216 -37.13 11.21 3.58
N LEU A 217 -35.92 11.47 3.12
CA LEU A 217 -35.02 12.44 3.73
C LEU A 217 -35.60 13.87 3.70
N ASN A 218 -36.20 14.25 2.56
CA ASN A 218 -36.87 15.54 2.43
C ASN A 218 -38.09 15.65 3.33
N ALA A 219 -38.84 14.58 3.57
CA ALA A 219 -39.93 14.55 4.51
C ALA A 219 -39.46 14.76 5.96
N GLU A 220 -38.39 14.05 6.35
CA GLU A 220 -37.76 14.21 7.67
C GLU A 220 -37.24 15.64 7.90
N ILE A 221 -36.57 16.22 6.88
CA ILE A 221 -36.11 17.62 6.94
C ILE A 221 -37.28 18.59 7.17
N LYS A 222 -38.40 18.44 6.44
CA LYS A 222 -39.57 19.29 6.60
C LYS A 222 -40.16 19.19 8.01
N GLU A 223 -40.19 17.98 8.58
CA GLU A 223 -40.68 17.78 9.93
C GLU A 223 -39.78 18.46 10.99
N ILE A 224 -38.45 18.33 10.83
CA ILE A 224 -37.46 18.96 11.70
C ILE A 224 -37.58 20.48 11.63
N VAL A 225 -37.69 21.07 10.44
CA VAL A 225 -37.85 22.53 10.25
C VAL A 225 -39.12 23.03 10.88
N ALA A 226 -40.23 22.30 10.70
CA ALA A 226 -41.51 22.68 11.32
C ALA A 226 -41.42 22.66 12.86
N ARG A 227 -40.74 21.68 13.43
CA ARG A 227 -40.49 21.59 14.87
C ARG A 227 -39.60 22.72 15.39
N GLU A 228 -38.55 23.07 14.62
CA GLU A 228 -37.67 24.19 14.93
C GLU A 228 -38.46 25.54 14.98
N GLU A 229 -39.35 25.79 14.03
CA GLU A 229 -40.19 26.98 14.02
C GLU A 229 -41.08 27.09 15.26
N ILE A 230 -41.67 25.97 15.71
CA ILE A 230 -42.49 25.94 16.92
C ILE A 230 -41.65 26.29 18.16
N LEU A 231 -40.48 25.71 18.28
CA LEU A 231 -39.55 25.97 19.38
C LEU A 231 -39.07 27.43 19.39
N ARG A 232 -38.78 27.99 18.22
CA ARG A 232 -38.34 29.37 18.07
C ARG A 232 -39.44 30.34 18.53
N LYS A 233 -40.70 30.15 18.11
CA LYS A 233 -41.85 30.95 18.57
C LYS A 233 -42.07 30.84 20.08
N ALA A 234 -41.82 29.66 20.66
CA ALA A 234 -41.92 29.48 22.10
C ALA A 234 -40.84 30.25 22.88
N ILE A 235 -39.62 30.28 22.34
CA ILE A 235 -38.50 31.06 22.90
C ILE A 235 -38.79 32.56 22.79
N ASP A 236 -39.22 33.03 21.62
CA ASP A 236 -39.57 34.46 21.41
C ASP A 236 -40.61 34.92 22.40
N LYS A 237 -41.66 34.11 22.66
CA LYS A 237 -42.68 34.40 23.64
C LYS A 237 -42.13 34.50 25.08
N ILE A 238 -41.18 33.62 25.46
CA ILE A 238 -40.55 33.67 26.78
C ILE A 238 -39.69 34.95 26.91
N ILE A 239 -39.00 35.35 25.85
CA ILE A 239 -38.20 36.58 25.82
C ILE A 239 -39.10 37.79 25.99
N GLU A 240 -40.25 37.89 25.27
CA GLU A 240 -41.22 38.96 25.43
C GLU A 240 -41.75 39.04 26.86
N GLU A 241 -42.04 37.89 27.50
CA GLU A 241 -42.51 37.85 28.91
C GLU A 241 -41.46 38.35 29.91
N ILE A 242 -40.16 38.18 29.61
CA ILE A 242 -39.05 38.65 30.46
C ILE A 242 -38.77 40.15 30.25
N GLU A 243 -38.90 40.65 29.02
CA GLU A 243 -38.66 42.06 28.69
C GLU A 243 -39.79 43.02 29.21
N VAL A 244 -40.97 42.50 29.58
CA VAL A 244 -42.08 43.25 30.10
C VAL A 244 -42.08 43.38 31.65
N GLN A 245 -41.14 42.75 32.35
CA GLN A 245 -40.86 42.88 33.76
C GLN A 245 -39.70 43.86 34.01
#